data_d68bd665b054f13ddd782cfe1c2d2102
#
_entry.id   d68bd665b054f13ddd782cfe1c2d2102
#
_cell.length_a   1.000
_cell.length_b   1.000
_cell.length_c   1.000
_cell.angle_alpha   90.00
_cell.angle_beta   90.00
_cell.angle_gamma   90.00
#
_symmetry.space_group_name_H-M   'P 1'
#
loop_
_entity.id
_entity.type
_entity.pdbx_description
1 polymer ?
#
loop_
_entity_poly.entity_id
_entity_poly.type
_entity_poly.pdbx_seq_one_letter_code
_entity_poly.pdbx_strand_id
1 'polypeptide(L)'
;MTKADKMRKMAAQNKKTKTEKVDDYEETLNKTYAKFICTVEDSANKGISKGYAAEIPRMLVPGKYTFEWKNKGLFTDYYVAKMTSLGERFLKDFKAKAENDGFQIEYKLMYSGVEYTFGEKIFKKKNSAGYVYTPTVQVFYRL
;
A
#
# COMPACT_ATOMS: atom_id res chain seq x y z
N MET A 1 -4.37 40.48 -23.06
CA MET A 1 -4.57 39.05 -22.84
C MET A 1 -5.99 38.68 -23.25
N THR A 2 -6.12 37.81 -24.22
CA THR A 2 -7.42 37.36 -24.72
C THR A 2 -8.02 36.30 -23.80
N LYS A 3 -9.34 36.07 -23.93
CA LYS A 3 -10.02 34.98 -23.18
C LYS A 3 -9.42 33.60 -23.51
N ALA A 4 -8.98 33.39 -24.74
CA ALA A 4 -8.33 32.18 -25.17
C ALA A 4 -6.98 31.94 -24.46
N ASP A 5 -6.21 33.00 -24.23
CA ASP A 5 -4.94 32.92 -23.49
C ASP A 5 -5.16 32.54 -22.04
N LYS A 6 -6.21 33.05 -21.39
CA LYS A 6 -6.59 32.67 -20.03
C LYS A 6 -6.97 31.19 -19.96
N MET A 7 -7.75 30.70 -20.92
CA MET A 7 -8.16 29.29 -20.99
C MET A 7 -6.98 28.35 -21.20
N ARG A 8 -6.00 28.74 -22.01
CA ARG A 8 -4.77 27.99 -22.22
C ARG A 8 -3.94 27.88 -20.95
N LYS A 9 -3.87 28.96 -20.16
CA LYS A 9 -3.19 28.93 -18.87
C LYS A 9 -3.90 28.03 -17.87
N MET A 10 -5.24 28.08 -17.83
CA MET A 10 -6.04 27.19 -16.96
C MET A 10 -5.85 25.72 -17.37
N ALA A 11 -5.84 25.41 -18.65
CA ALA A 11 -5.60 24.07 -19.16
C ALA A 11 -4.18 23.57 -18.82
N ALA A 12 -3.18 24.44 -18.91
CA ALA A 12 -1.81 24.13 -18.52
C ALA A 12 -1.68 23.87 -17.01
N GLN A 13 -2.37 24.64 -16.18
CA GLN A 13 -2.40 24.43 -14.73
C GLN A 13 -3.09 23.12 -14.36
N ASN A 14 -4.22 22.79 -15.00
CA ASN A 14 -4.91 21.53 -14.78
C ASN A 14 -4.10 20.31 -15.27
N LYS A 15 -3.31 20.46 -16.32
CA LYS A 15 -2.34 19.44 -16.74
C LYS A 15 -1.25 19.23 -15.70
N LYS A 16 -0.73 20.28 -15.09
CA LYS A 16 0.23 20.19 -13.98
C LYS A 16 -0.37 19.46 -12.78
N THR A 17 -1.61 19.74 -12.43
CA THR A 17 -2.31 19.05 -11.33
C THR A 17 -2.47 17.56 -11.60
N LYS A 18 -2.74 17.15 -12.84
CA LYS A 18 -2.79 15.73 -13.23
C LYS A 18 -1.42 15.06 -13.18
N THR A 19 -0.35 15.78 -13.48
CA THR A 19 1.02 15.32 -13.38
C THR A 19 1.42 15.16 -11.92
N GLU A 20 0.98 16.04 -11.04
CA GLU A 20 1.19 15.95 -9.59
C GLU A 20 0.54 14.69 -8.99
N LYS A 21 -0.60 14.22 -9.51
CA LYS A 21 -1.22 12.95 -9.08
C LYS A 21 -0.40 11.72 -9.49
N VAL A 22 0.37 11.78 -10.56
CA VAL A 22 1.33 10.75 -10.94
C VAL A 22 2.56 10.81 -10.02
N ASP A 23 2.96 12.01 -9.62
CA ASP A 23 4.04 12.24 -8.66
C ASP A 23 3.69 11.69 -7.26
N ASP A 24 2.40 11.63 -6.87
CA ASP A 24 1.94 11.01 -5.63
C ASP A 24 2.33 9.52 -5.51
N TYR A 25 2.36 8.79 -6.61
CA TYR A 25 2.80 7.39 -6.62
C TYR A 25 4.26 7.28 -6.23
N GLU A 26 5.14 8.03 -6.89
CA GLU A 26 6.59 8.03 -6.61
C GLU A 26 6.87 8.55 -5.20
N GLU A 27 6.21 9.61 -4.79
CA GLU A 27 6.32 10.14 -3.44
C GLU A 27 5.90 9.12 -2.39
N THR A 28 4.79 8.43 -2.59
CA THR A 28 4.30 7.39 -1.69
C THR A 28 5.24 6.21 -1.63
N LEU A 29 5.75 5.77 -2.78
CA LEU A 29 6.74 4.70 -2.87
C LEU A 29 8.01 5.07 -2.07
N ASN A 30 8.52 6.27 -2.29
CA ASN A 30 9.72 6.76 -1.61
C ASN A 30 9.52 6.91 -0.10
N LYS A 31 8.37 7.43 0.33
CA LYS A 31 8.03 7.55 1.76
C LYS A 31 7.89 6.20 2.44
N THR A 32 7.23 5.26 1.79
CA THR A 32 7.06 3.89 2.31
C THR A 32 8.40 3.19 2.43
N TYR A 33 9.24 3.34 1.42
CA TYR A 33 10.58 2.77 1.41
C TYR A 33 11.47 3.40 2.49
N ALA A 34 11.38 4.71 2.70
CA ALA A 34 12.12 5.40 3.76
C ALA A 34 11.72 4.89 5.15
N LYS A 35 10.44 4.65 5.40
CA LYS A 35 9.96 4.02 6.65
C LYS A 35 10.48 2.61 6.81
N PHE A 36 10.50 1.84 5.74
CA PHE A 36 11.09 0.50 5.71
C PHE A 36 12.56 0.53 6.15
N ILE A 37 13.35 1.41 5.54
CA ILE A 37 14.78 1.56 5.87
C ILE A 37 14.97 1.96 7.34
N CYS A 38 14.21 2.95 7.83
CA CYS A 38 14.28 3.36 9.24
C CYS A 38 13.99 2.21 10.20
N THR A 39 12.99 1.41 9.91
CA THR A 39 12.60 0.26 10.76
C THR A 39 13.69 -0.81 10.73
N VAL A 40 14.25 -1.10 9.56
CA VAL A 40 15.34 -2.06 9.42
C VAL A 40 16.60 -1.61 10.17
N GLU A 41 16.96 -0.34 10.06
CA GLU A 41 18.11 0.25 10.79
C GLU A 41 17.92 0.16 12.29
N ASP A 42 16.75 0.55 12.80
CA ASP A 42 16.43 0.48 14.23
C ASP A 42 16.51 -0.97 14.75
N SER A 43 16.01 -1.93 13.96
CA SER A 43 16.08 -3.34 14.30
C SER A 43 17.51 -3.87 14.27
N ALA A 44 18.30 -3.47 13.27
CA ALA A 44 19.70 -3.86 13.16
C ALA A 44 20.52 -3.34 14.35
N ASN A 45 20.26 -2.12 14.82
CA ASN A 45 20.89 -1.55 16.00
C ASN A 45 20.58 -2.34 17.29
N LYS A 46 19.46 -3.09 17.29
CA LYS A 46 19.06 -4.01 18.38
C LYS A 46 19.52 -5.45 18.16
N GLY A 47 20.28 -5.72 17.10
CA GLY A 47 20.75 -7.06 16.76
C GLY A 47 19.70 -7.91 16.04
N ILE A 48 18.64 -7.33 15.51
CA ILE A 48 17.57 -8.05 14.80
C ILE A 48 17.84 -7.96 13.30
N SER A 49 17.87 -9.11 12.62
CA SER A 49 18.21 -9.22 11.20
C SER A 49 17.03 -9.65 10.30
N LYS A 50 15.86 -9.86 10.87
CA LYS A 50 14.66 -10.26 10.13
C LYS A 50 13.39 -9.90 10.90
N GLY A 51 12.28 -9.73 10.20
CA GLY A 51 10.99 -9.52 10.81
C GLY A 51 10.08 -8.60 10.01
N TYR A 52 9.06 -8.09 10.67
CA TYR A 52 8.13 -7.10 10.12
C TYR A 52 8.81 -5.74 10.03
N ALA A 53 8.67 -5.07 8.91
CA ALA A 53 9.30 -3.77 8.69
C ALA A 53 8.33 -2.65 8.33
N ALA A 54 7.30 -2.93 7.56
CA ALA A 54 6.40 -1.88 7.10
C ALA A 54 5.04 -2.44 6.68
N GLU A 55 4.06 -1.58 6.65
CA GLU A 55 2.74 -1.84 6.10
C GLU A 55 2.62 -1.08 4.77
N ILE A 56 2.12 -1.77 3.73
CA ILE A 56 1.88 -1.11 2.45
C ILE A 56 0.69 -0.17 2.61
N PRO A 57 0.83 1.11 2.21
CA PRO A 57 -0.21 2.09 2.41
C PRO A 57 -1.50 1.74 1.67
N ARG A 58 -2.61 1.86 2.36
CA ARG A 58 -3.94 1.75 1.75
C ARG A 58 -4.36 3.03 1.03
N MET A 59 -3.64 4.10 1.26
CA MET A 59 -3.92 5.44 0.77
C MET A 59 -5.34 5.91 1.14
N LEU A 60 -5.76 7.00 0.54
CA LEU A 60 -7.07 7.62 0.80
C LEU A 60 -8.24 6.76 0.30
N VAL A 61 -7.97 5.85 -0.63
CA VAL A 61 -8.95 4.90 -1.14
C VAL A 61 -8.50 3.50 -0.76
N PRO A 62 -9.29 2.76 0.03
CA PRO A 62 -8.93 1.39 0.41
C PRO A 62 -8.61 0.54 -0.82
N GLY A 63 -7.49 -0.16 -0.77
CA GLY A 63 -7.07 -1.04 -1.84
C GLY A 63 -6.45 -0.39 -3.07
N LYS A 64 -6.28 0.93 -3.12
CA LYS A 64 -5.74 1.61 -4.29
C LYS A 64 -4.39 1.05 -4.75
N TYR A 65 -3.51 0.71 -3.82
CA TYR A 65 -2.17 0.21 -4.13
C TYR A 65 -2.00 -1.29 -3.96
N THR A 66 -2.96 -1.98 -3.36
CA THR A 66 -2.79 -3.39 -3.04
C THR A 66 -3.92 -4.28 -3.52
N PHE A 67 -5.16 -3.98 -3.19
CA PHE A 67 -6.29 -4.87 -3.50
C PHE A 67 -7.62 -4.12 -3.48
N GLU A 68 -8.60 -4.70 -4.15
CA GLU A 68 -9.99 -4.25 -4.11
C GLU A 68 -10.76 -5.01 -3.05
N TRP A 69 -11.64 -4.30 -2.35
CA TRP A 69 -12.58 -4.86 -1.42
C TRP A 69 -13.86 -5.27 -2.12
N LYS A 70 -14.32 -6.47 -1.90
CA LYS A 70 -15.67 -6.87 -2.25
C LYS A 70 -16.42 -7.22 -0.98
N ASN A 71 -17.55 -6.56 -0.79
CA ASN A 71 -18.45 -6.74 0.32
C ASN A 71 -19.64 -7.50 -0.20
N LYS A 72 -19.68 -8.82 -0.02
CA LYS A 72 -20.78 -9.69 -0.50
C LYS A 72 -21.24 -10.60 0.63
N GLY A 73 -22.55 -10.77 0.74
CA GLY A 73 -23.17 -11.70 1.67
C GLY A 73 -24.49 -11.16 2.18
N LEU A 74 -25.55 -11.98 2.13
CA LEU A 74 -26.88 -11.66 2.67
C LEU A 74 -26.89 -11.71 4.20
N PHE A 75 -26.09 -12.57 4.80
CA PHE A 75 -26.07 -12.81 6.25
C PHE A 75 -24.69 -12.67 6.88
N THR A 76 -23.62 -12.70 6.09
CA THR A 76 -22.25 -12.61 6.60
C THR A 76 -21.44 -11.70 5.70
N ASP A 77 -20.90 -10.62 6.29
CA ASP A 77 -20.01 -9.72 5.58
C ASP A 77 -18.60 -10.32 5.49
N TYR A 78 -18.04 -10.31 4.31
CA TYR A 78 -16.68 -10.76 4.09
C TYR A 78 -15.93 -9.84 3.11
N TYR A 79 -14.62 -9.90 3.18
CA TYR A 79 -13.73 -9.25 2.23
C TYR A 79 -13.16 -10.28 1.26
N VAL A 80 -13.04 -9.90 0.01
CA VAL A 80 -12.20 -10.63 -0.95
C VAL A 80 -11.14 -9.66 -1.44
N ALA A 81 -9.90 -9.94 -1.08
CA ALA A 81 -8.78 -9.12 -1.47
C ALA A 81 -8.28 -9.52 -2.86
N LYS A 82 -8.41 -8.63 -3.83
CA LYS A 82 -7.85 -8.80 -5.17
C LYS A 82 -6.75 -7.79 -5.40
N MET A 83 -5.65 -8.25 -5.96
CA MET A 83 -4.56 -7.35 -6.33
C MET A 83 -5.02 -6.39 -7.43
N THR A 84 -4.82 -5.09 -7.21
CA THR A 84 -5.03 -4.09 -8.26
C THR A 84 -3.79 -3.99 -9.14
N SER A 85 -3.95 -3.50 -10.39
CA SER A 85 -2.82 -3.27 -11.28
C SER A 85 -1.81 -2.30 -10.68
N LEU A 86 -2.28 -1.25 -10.03
CA LEU A 86 -1.43 -0.28 -9.36
C LEU A 86 -0.74 -0.88 -8.13
N GLY A 87 -1.46 -1.70 -7.36
CA GLY A 87 -0.90 -2.42 -6.23
C GLY A 87 0.19 -3.41 -6.64
N GLU A 88 -0.04 -4.15 -7.70
CA GLU A 88 0.95 -5.08 -8.26
C GLU A 88 2.22 -4.34 -8.69
N ARG A 89 2.07 -3.22 -9.37
CA ARG A 89 3.18 -2.35 -9.77
C ARG A 89 3.93 -1.82 -8.54
N PHE A 90 3.20 -1.34 -7.53
CA PHE A 90 3.79 -0.80 -6.30
C PHE A 90 4.64 -1.85 -5.58
N LEU A 91 4.11 -3.05 -5.40
CA LEU A 91 4.84 -4.14 -4.76
C LEU A 91 6.08 -4.56 -5.54
N LYS A 92 5.98 -4.59 -6.87
CA LYS A 92 7.10 -4.90 -7.75
C LYS A 92 8.19 -3.84 -7.66
N ASP A 93 7.83 -2.56 -7.72
CA ASP A 93 8.78 -1.45 -7.65
C ASP A 93 9.44 -1.36 -6.28
N PHE A 94 8.69 -1.56 -5.21
CA PHE A 94 9.21 -1.60 -3.84
C PHE A 94 10.21 -2.76 -3.66
N LYS A 95 9.85 -3.94 -4.12
CA LYS A 95 10.70 -5.12 -4.07
C LYS A 95 12.00 -4.92 -4.84
N ALA A 96 11.92 -4.31 -6.03
CA ALA A 96 13.08 -4.00 -6.84
C ALA A 96 14.04 -3.05 -6.10
N LYS A 97 13.53 -2.01 -5.43
CA LYS A 97 14.35 -1.12 -4.61
C LYS A 97 15.04 -1.85 -3.47
N ALA A 98 14.29 -2.67 -2.75
CA ALA A 98 14.82 -3.42 -1.61
C ALA A 98 15.89 -4.44 -2.04
N GLU A 99 15.65 -5.18 -3.10
CA GLU A 99 16.61 -6.15 -3.63
C GLU A 99 17.86 -5.45 -4.17
N ASN A 100 17.71 -4.30 -4.80
CA ASN A 100 18.83 -3.49 -5.28
C ASN A 100 19.73 -3.02 -4.13
N ASP A 101 19.15 -2.75 -2.96
CA ASP A 101 19.87 -2.40 -1.73
C ASP A 101 20.35 -3.63 -0.94
N GLY A 102 20.10 -4.85 -1.44
CA GLY A 102 20.57 -6.10 -0.84
C GLY A 102 19.64 -6.74 0.16
N PHE A 103 18.42 -6.25 0.32
CA PHE A 103 17.43 -6.85 1.22
C PHE A 103 16.63 -7.95 0.52
N GLN A 104 16.28 -8.98 1.28
CA GLN A 104 15.27 -9.95 0.88
C GLN A 104 13.95 -9.55 1.52
N ILE A 105 12.89 -9.45 0.75
CA ILE A 105 11.58 -9.08 1.27
C ILE A 105 10.50 -10.07 0.84
N GLU A 106 9.48 -10.18 1.67
CA GLU A 106 8.29 -10.99 1.45
C GLU A 106 7.06 -10.19 1.83
N TYR A 107 6.01 -10.30 1.06
CA TYR A 107 4.72 -9.67 1.36
C TYR A 107 3.75 -10.69 1.94
N LYS A 108 3.01 -10.29 2.97
CA LYS A 108 1.96 -11.11 3.57
C LYS A 108 0.67 -10.30 3.68
N LEU A 109 -0.43 -10.90 3.26
CA LEU A 109 -1.77 -10.35 3.50
C LEU A 109 -2.20 -10.79 4.89
N MET A 110 -2.29 -9.83 5.81
CA MET A 110 -2.58 -10.09 7.21
C MET A 110 -3.92 -9.52 7.63
N TYR A 111 -4.67 -10.30 8.39
CA TYR A 111 -5.92 -9.88 8.99
C TYR A 111 -6.07 -10.47 10.38
N SER A 112 -6.16 -9.58 11.38
CA SER A 112 -6.28 -10.00 12.79
C SER A 112 -5.25 -11.04 13.24
N GLY A 113 -3.98 -10.85 12.81
CA GLY A 113 -2.87 -11.72 13.15
C GLY A 113 -2.78 -13.03 12.35
N VAL A 114 -3.64 -13.23 11.37
CA VAL A 114 -3.67 -14.41 10.51
C VAL A 114 -3.29 -14.04 9.09
N GLU A 115 -2.47 -14.88 8.46
CA GLU A 115 -2.10 -14.72 7.06
C GLU A 115 -3.16 -15.33 6.14
N TYR A 116 -3.50 -14.59 5.08
CA TYR A 116 -4.46 -15.01 4.06
C TYR A 116 -3.83 -14.90 2.67
N THR A 117 -4.39 -15.66 1.73
CA THR A 117 -4.02 -15.58 0.32
C THR A 117 -4.97 -14.64 -0.41
N PHE A 118 -4.48 -13.90 -1.41
CA PHE A 118 -5.35 -13.08 -2.26
C PHE A 118 -6.40 -13.97 -2.94
N GLY A 119 -7.66 -13.53 -2.91
CA GLY A 119 -8.79 -14.27 -3.43
C GLY A 119 -9.56 -15.10 -2.40
N GLU A 120 -9.01 -15.32 -1.22
CA GLU A 120 -9.73 -15.97 -0.13
C GLU A 120 -10.82 -15.07 0.46
N LYS A 121 -11.86 -15.68 0.99
CA LYS A 121 -12.90 -14.98 1.75
C LYS A 121 -12.40 -14.71 3.17
N ILE A 122 -12.39 -13.44 3.54
CA ILE A 122 -11.97 -13.00 4.87
C ILE A 122 -13.20 -12.47 5.60
N PHE A 123 -13.70 -13.23 6.55
CA PHE A 123 -14.89 -12.84 7.32
C PHE A 123 -14.57 -11.68 8.24
N LYS A 124 -15.44 -10.67 8.24
CA LYS A 124 -15.27 -9.48 9.05
C LYS A 124 -15.33 -9.82 10.54
N LYS A 125 -14.38 -9.30 11.30
CA LYS A 125 -14.34 -9.38 12.74
C LYS A 125 -14.38 -7.99 13.34
N LYS A 126 -15.06 -7.84 14.47
CA LYS A 126 -15.08 -6.63 15.27
C LYS A 126 -14.18 -6.80 16.48
N ASN A 127 -13.51 -5.73 16.89
CA ASN A 127 -12.82 -5.72 18.18
C ASN A 127 -13.82 -5.50 19.32
N SER A 128 -13.33 -5.50 20.58
CA SER A 128 -14.17 -5.27 21.77
C SER A 128 -14.86 -3.91 21.80
N ALA A 129 -14.35 -2.91 21.08
CA ALA A 129 -14.94 -1.58 20.95
C ALA A 129 -15.92 -1.46 19.76
N GLY A 130 -16.15 -2.55 19.00
CA GLY A 130 -17.07 -2.57 17.87
C GLY A 130 -16.49 -2.13 16.53
N TYR A 131 -15.21 -1.79 16.47
CA TYR A 131 -14.53 -1.42 15.21
C TYR A 131 -14.21 -2.66 14.38
N VAL A 132 -14.47 -2.58 13.08
CA VAL A 132 -14.16 -3.66 12.14
C VAL A 132 -12.68 -3.61 11.78
N TYR A 133 -11.99 -4.75 11.91
CA TYR A 133 -10.62 -4.88 11.41
C TYR A 133 -10.61 -4.80 9.89
N THR A 134 -9.50 -4.36 9.34
CA THR A 134 -9.27 -4.35 7.89
C THR A 134 -7.98 -5.11 7.57
N PRO A 135 -7.97 -5.92 6.49
CA PRO A 135 -6.74 -6.58 6.07
C PRO A 135 -5.69 -5.57 5.61
N THR A 136 -4.44 -5.94 5.77
CA THR A 136 -3.28 -5.13 5.39
C THR A 136 -2.25 -6.00 4.69
N VAL A 137 -1.48 -5.40 3.78
CA VAL A 137 -0.30 -6.05 3.20
C VAL A 137 0.91 -5.59 3.98
N GLN A 138 1.60 -6.52 4.60
CA GLN A 138 2.76 -6.26 5.43
C GLN A 138 4.04 -6.72 4.73
N VAL A 139 5.11 -5.94 4.93
CA VAL A 139 6.44 -6.25 4.40
C VAL A 139 7.27 -6.89 5.49
N PHE A 140 7.76 -8.09 5.23
CA PHE A 140 8.73 -8.78 6.05
C PHE A 140 10.07 -8.80 5.34
N TYR A 141 11.15 -8.66 6.10
CA TYR A 141 12.49 -8.57 5.55
C TYR A 141 13.45 -9.57 6.18
N ARG A 142 14.52 -9.80 5.46
CA ARG A 142 15.70 -10.56 5.93
C ARG A 142 16.95 -9.90 5.38
N LEU A 143 17.90 -9.69 6.25
CA LEU A 143 19.23 -9.20 5.87
C LEU A 143 20.10 -10.31 5.29
#